data_cf10e3e7a817681b736bdc2b645ac4b2
#
_entry.id   cf10e3e7a817681b736bdc2b645ac4b2
#
_cell.length_a   1.000
_cell.length_b   1.000
_cell.length_c   1.000
_cell.angle_alpha   90.00
_cell.angle_beta   90.00
_cell.angle_gamma   90.00
#
_symmetry.space_group_name_H-M   'P 1'
#
loop_
_entity.id
_entity.type
_entity.pdbx_description
1 polymer ?
#
loop_
_entity_poly.entity_id
_entity_poly.type
_entity_poly.pdbx_seq_one_letter_code
_entity_poly.pdbx_strand_id
1 'polypeptide(L)'
;MGNSRPASGCEHHISHLIEMGPAAFDFRSDAMHGEKVGVGTILASRAYHRLGQLSDISSIVHDYAFPEESLIRSFYGEKLAPSILEENRKDCMEGVTPDMLIRAWPEIQNIIAEIPDADSLYALYEEIGAKKTLTDIQVPEEALSDLLNFSPSARNRLTLMRARWMLREEES
;
A
#
# COMPACT_ATOMS: atom_id res chain seq x y z
N MET A 1 4.10 -27.66 -11.06
CA MET A 1 2.84 -27.08 -10.57
C MET A 1 3.06 -25.58 -10.52
N GLY A 2 2.43 -24.84 -11.43
CA GLY A 2 2.52 -23.39 -11.48
C GLY A 2 1.94 -22.80 -10.20
N ASN A 3 2.75 -22.05 -9.48
CA ASN A 3 2.32 -21.34 -8.31
C ASN A 3 1.50 -20.14 -8.80
N SER A 4 0.18 -20.29 -8.87
CA SER A 4 -0.76 -19.21 -9.12
C SER A 4 -0.86 -18.31 -7.87
N ARG A 5 0.28 -17.73 -7.48
CA ARG A 5 0.23 -16.56 -6.62
C ARG A 5 -0.23 -15.43 -7.54
N PRO A 6 -1.49 -14.98 -7.48
CA PRO A 6 -1.94 -13.86 -8.27
C PRO A 6 -1.01 -12.68 -8.00
N ALA A 7 -0.81 -11.84 -9.00
CA ALA A 7 -0.17 -10.56 -8.85
C ALA A 7 -1.01 -9.72 -7.87
N SER A 8 -0.80 -9.94 -6.58
CA SER A 8 -1.44 -9.23 -5.50
C SER A 8 -0.57 -8.00 -5.24
N GLY A 9 -0.97 -6.89 -5.79
CA GLY A 9 -0.31 -5.62 -5.63
C GLY A 9 -0.79 -4.84 -4.39
N CYS A 10 -0.49 -3.57 -4.36
CA CYS A 10 -0.84 -2.65 -3.28
C CYS A 10 -2.35 -2.61 -3.00
N GLU A 11 -3.17 -2.67 -4.04
CA GLU A 11 -4.65 -2.66 -3.98
C GLU A 11 -5.19 -3.81 -3.13
N HIS A 12 -4.61 -5.02 -3.30
CA HIS A 12 -4.98 -6.18 -2.49
C HIS A 12 -4.49 -6.06 -1.04
N HIS A 13 -3.31 -5.44 -0.83
CA HIS A 13 -2.82 -5.21 0.53
C HIS A 13 -3.74 -4.27 1.31
N ILE A 14 -4.26 -3.22 0.66
CA ILE A 14 -5.27 -2.32 1.23
C ILE A 14 -6.54 -3.09 1.57
N SER A 15 -7.07 -3.88 0.63
CA SER A 15 -8.26 -4.71 0.86
C SER A 15 -8.08 -5.67 2.03
N HIS A 16 -6.94 -6.39 2.08
CA HIS A 16 -6.64 -7.30 3.17
C HIS A 16 -6.52 -6.60 4.52
N LEU A 17 -5.92 -5.41 4.56
CA LEU A 17 -5.81 -4.66 5.80
C LEU A 17 -7.20 -4.28 6.35
N ILE A 18 -8.13 -3.84 5.48
CA ILE A 18 -9.52 -3.56 5.86
C ILE A 18 -10.19 -4.84 6.40
N GLU A 19 -9.99 -5.98 5.74
CA GLU A 19 -10.60 -7.26 6.12
C GLU A 19 -10.03 -7.85 7.41
N MET A 20 -8.76 -7.63 7.67
CA MET A 20 -8.10 -8.05 8.92
C MET A 20 -8.70 -7.34 10.13
N GLY A 21 -9.14 -6.08 9.98
CA GLY A 21 -9.67 -5.26 11.06
C GLY A 21 -8.68 -5.10 12.20
N PRO A 22 -7.52 -4.46 11.99
CA PRO A 22 -6.55 -4.20 13.04
C PRO A 22 -7.17 -3.46 14.21
N ALA A 23 -6.57 -3.57 15.40
CA ALA A 23 -7.10 -2.97 16.63
C ALA A 23 -7.22 -1.44 16.58
N ALA A 24 -6.43 -0.80 15.73
CA ALA A 24 -6.51 0.64 15.49
C ALA A 24 -7.78 1.07 14.74
N PHE A 25 -8.47 0.13 14.06
CA PHE A 25 -9.68 0.43 13.33
C PHE A 25 -10.92 0.25 14.22
N ASP A 26 -11.70 1.30 14.34
CA ASP A 26 -13.00 1.32 15.05
C ASP A 26 -14.21 1.12 14.12
N PHE A 27 -13.95 0.75 12.86
CA PHE A 27 -14.94 0.51 11.82
C PHE A 27 -14.92 -0.93 11.30
N ARG A 28 -15.98 -1.31 10.61
CA ARG A 28 -16.09 -2.55 9.83
C ARG A 28 -16.67 -2.23 8.46
N SER A 29 -16.18 -2.96 7.46
CA SER A 29 -16.67 -2.88 6.09
C SER A 29 -17.30 -4.22 5.70
N ASP A 30 -18.59 -4.20 5.40
CA ASP A 30 -19.34 -5.35 4.87
C ASP A 30 -19.26 -5.43 3.32
N ALA A 31 -18.55 -4.49 2.69
CA ALA A 31 -18.32 -4.49 1.25
C ALA A 31 -17.66 -5.81 0.79
N MET A 32 -17.94 -6.23 -0.43
CA MET A 32 -17.32 -7.43 -1.01
C MET A 32 -15.81 -7.21 -1.19
N HIS A 33 -15.05 -8.31 -1.20
CA HIS A 33 -13.60 -8.26 -1.44
C HIS A 33 -13.25 -7.49 -2.70
N GLY A 34 -13.93 -7.78 -3.82
CA GLY A 34 -13.70 -7.08 -5.09
C GLY A 34 -14.00 -5.57 -5.04
N GLU A 35 -14.99 -5.13 -4.25
CA GLU A 35 -15.27 -3.70 -4.05
C GLU A 35 -14.15 -3.00 -3.30
N LYS A 36 -13.62 -3.65 -2.25
CA LYS A 36 -12.45 -3.15 -1.49
C LYS A 36 -11.19 -3.09 -2.36
N VAL A 37 -10.95 -4.11 -3.19
CA VAL A 37 -9.84 -4.13 -4.15
C VAL A 37 -10.02 -3.01 -5.19
N GLY A 38 -11.23 -2.79 -5.68
CA GLY A 38 -11.53 -1.72 -6.62
C GLY A 38 -11.20 -0.34 -6.06
N VAL A 39 -11.68 -0.03 -4.87
CA VAL A 39 -11.33 1.23 -4.17
C VAL A 39 -9.82 1.28 -3.91
N GLY A 40 -9.22 0.18 -3.46
CA GLY A 40 -7.77 0.06 -3.27
C GLY A 40 -6.97 0.37 -4.54
N THR A 41 -7.49 0.02 -5.73
CA THR A 41 -6.86 0.32 -7.01
C THR A 41 -6.79 1.84 -7.27
N ILE A 42 -7.86 2.57 -6.99
CA ILE A 42 -7.88 4.04 -7.13
C ILE A 42 -6.89 4.68 -6.15
N LEU A 43 -6.87 4.21 -4.88
CA LEU A 43 -5.96 4.71 -3.86
C LEU A 43 -4.49 4.42 -4.19
N ALA A 44 -4.19 3.21 -4.66
CA ALA A 44 -2.85 2.81 -5.10
C ALA A 44 -2.38 3.64 -6.29
N SER A 45 -3.23 3.83 -7.30
CA SER A 45 -2.92 4.68 -8.45
C SER A 45 -2.57 6.10 -8.01
N ARG A 46 -3.41 6.72 -7.17
CA ARG A 46 -3.14 8.08 -6.64
C ARG A 46 -1.82 8.16 -5.90
N ALA A 47 -1.53 7.18 -5.04
CA ALA A 47 -0.28 7.14 -4.28
C ALA A 47 0.94 6.96 -5.20
N TYR A 48 0.84 6.11 -6.23
CA TYR A 48 1.92 5.87 -7.18
C TYR A 48 2.20 7.11 -8.04
N HIS A 49 1.17 7.76 -8.58
CA HIS A 49 1.34 8.98 -9.36
C HIS A 49 1.93 10.11 -8.51
N ARG A 50 1.54 10.23 -7.23
CA ARG A 50 2.17 11.19 -6.30
C ARG A 50 3.66 10.91 -6.11
N LEU A 51 4.04 9.65 -5.90
CA LEU A 51 5.45 9.24 -5.81
C LEU A 51 6.19 9.50 -7.13
N GLY A 52 5.57 9.21 -8.27
CA GLY A 52 6.14 9.45 -9.60
C GLY A 52 6.47 10.92 -9.91
N GLN A 53 5.88 11.87 -9.18
CA GLN A 53 6.20 13.30 -9.30
C GLN A 53 7.55 13.68 -8.67
N LEU A 54 8.13 12.82 -7.84
CA LEU A 54 9.46 13.04 -7.26
C LEU A 54 10.51 12.88 -8.35
N SER A 55 11.06 13.98 -8.85
CA SER A 55 12.03 13.97 -9.95
C SER A 55 13.38 13.37 -9.56
N ASP A 56 13.79 13.56 -8.30
CA ASP A 56 15.01 13.03 -7.70
C ASP A 56 14.73 12.61 -6.26
N ILE A 57 15.12 11.39 -5.92
CA ILE A 57 14.97 10.82 -4.59
C ILE A 57 16.28 10.74 -3.81
N SER A 58 17.41 11.18 -4.40
CA SER A 58 18.75 10.99 -3.82
C SER A 58 18.91 11.62 -2.46
N SER A 59 18.23 12.76 -2.22
CA SER A 59 18.32 13.49 -0.95
C SER A 59 17.38 12.98 0.15
N ILE A 60 16.36 12.20 -0.22
CA ILE A 60 15.32 11.74 0.70
C ILE A 60 15.33 10.24 0.93
N VAL A 61 16.07 9.48 0.10
CA VAL A 61 16.17 8.03 0.26
C VAL A 61 17.11 7.66 1.41
N HIS A 62 16.73 6.64 2.17
CA HIS A 62 17.52 6.08 3.27
C HIS A 62 17.42 4.55 3.28
N ASP A 63 18.19 3.91 4.17
CA ASP A 63 18.13 2.47 4.34
C ASP A 63 16.71 2.02 4.71
N TYR A 64 16.32 0.89 4.13
CA TYR A 64 15.02 0.28 4.44
C TYR A 64 14.96 -0.16 5.90
N ALA A 65 13.84 0.14 6.54
CA ALA A 65 13.51 -0.38 7.84
C ALA A 65 12.04 -0.81 7.87
N PHE A 66 11.78 -2.05 8.32
CA PHE A 66 10.43 -2.48 8.64
C PHE A 66 9.95 -1.71 9.88
N PRO A 67 8.66 -1.36 9.98
CA PRO A 67 8.13 -0.68 11.16
C PRO A 67 8.47 -1.42 12.45
N GLU A 68 8.80 -0.67 13.49
CA GLU A 68 9.15 -1.25 14.81
C GLU A 68 8.04 -2.16 15.35
N GLU A 69 8.43 -3.23 16.04
CA GLU A 69 7.49 -4.19 16.62
C GLU A 69 6.44 -3.53 17.53
N SER A 70 6.85 -2.53 18.30
CA SER A 70 5.95 -1.74 19.14
C SER A 70 4.83 -1.06 18.34
N LEU A 71 5.16 -0.50 17.18
CA LEU A 71 4.22 0.14 16.27
C LEU A 71 3.27 -0.89 15.63
N ILE A 72 3.82 -2.02 15.18
CA ILE A 72 3.01 -3.13 14.64
C ILE A 72 2.04 -3.66 15.68
N ARG A 73 2.49 -3.85 16.94
CA ARG A 73 1.61 -4.30 18.03
C ARG A 73 0.53 -3.28 18.37
N SER A 74 0.89 -2.02 18.44
CA SER A 74 -0.07 -0.93 18.68
C SER A 74 -1.15 -0.86 17.61
N PHE A 75 -0.76 -0.97 16.34
CA PHE A 75 -1.70 -0.86 15.22
C PHE A 75 -2.55 -2.12 15.04
N TYR A 76 -1.91 -3.29 14.94
CA TYR A 76 -2.62 -4.55 14.66
C TYR A 76 -3.28 -5.18 15.88
N GLY A 77 -2.81 -4.83 17.10
CA GLY A 77 -3.22 -5.47 18.36
C GLY A 77 -2.56 -6.82 18.57
N GLU A 78 -2.62 -7.31 19.80
CA GLU A 78 -1.93 -8.55 20.25
C GLU A 78 -2.42 -9.81 19.52
N LYS A 79 -3.61 -9.78 18.93
CA LYS A 79 -4.16 -10.92 18.20
C LYS A 79 -3.54 -11.10 16.81
N LEU A 80 -3.33 -10.01 16.09
CA LEU A 80 -2.85 -10.04 14.70
C LEU A 80 -1.35 -9.81 14.59
N ALA A 81 -0.76 -8.98 15.44
CA ALA A 81 0.64 -8.60 15.36
C ALA A 81 1.62 -9.77 15.30
N PRO A 82 1.47 -10.87 16.04
CA PRO A 82 2.40 -12.01 15.94
C PRO A 82 2.45 -12.61 14.52
N SER A 83 1.32 -12.73 13.85
CA SER A 83 1.26 -13.27 12.48
C SER A 83 1.85 -12.31 11.45
N ILE A 84 1.66 -11.00 11.64
CA ILE A 84 2.27 -9.96 10.78
C ILE A 84 3.80 -9.97 10.93
N LEU A 85 4.31 -10.04 12.14
CA LEU A 85 5.75 -10.10 12.41
C LEU A 85 6.37 -11.37 11.84
N GLU A 86 5.71 -12.53 11.99
CA GLU A 86 6.20 -13.79 11.42
C GLU A 86 6.16 -13.80 9.88
N GLU A 87 5.11 -13.26 9.26
CA GLU A 87 5.03 -13.12 7.79
C GLU A 87 6.18 -12.28 7.23
N ASN A 88 6.62 -11.27 7.97
CA ASN A 88 7.65 -10.33 7.55
C ASN A 88 9.04 -10.64 8.13
N ARG A 89 9.23 -11.74 8.84
CA ARG A 89 10.50 -12.10 9.49
C ARG A 89 11.66 -12.22 8.47
N LYS A 90 11.41 -12.77 7.29
CA LYS A 90 12.34 -12.75 6.16
C LYS A 90 11.82 -11.75 5.14
N ASP A 91 12.22 -10.51 5.31
CA ASP A 91 11.67 -9.40 4.55
C ASP A 91 12.03 -9.47 3.06
N CYS A 92 11.05 -9.22 2.20
CA CYS A 92 11.25 -9.17 0.74
C CYS A 92 12.16 -8.01 0.29
N MET A 93 12.39 -7.03 1.16
CA MET A 93 13.30 -5.90 0.92
C MET A 93 14.74 -6.20 1.35
N GLU A 94 15.04 -7.40 1.89
CA GLU A 94 16.38 -7.77 2.29
C GLU A 94 17.37 -7.63 1.10
N GLY A 95 18.42 -6.83 1.30
CA GLY A 95 19.42 -6.54 0.26
C GLY A 95 19.06 -5.41 -0.70
N VAL A 96 17.88 -4.80 -0.59
CA VAL A 96 17.54 -3.58 -1.35
C VAL A 96 18.23 -2.38 -0.70
N THR A 97 19.02 -1.66 -1.48
CA THR A 97 19.80 -0.51 -1.02
C THR A 97 19.27 0.80 -1.60
N PRO A 98 19.55 1.97 -0.95
CA PRO A 98 19.25 3.28 -1.50
C PRO A 98 19.74 3.47 -2.93
N ASP A 99 20.98 3.06 -3.23
CA ASP A 99 21.58 3.15 -4.57
C ASP A 99 20.81 2.33 -5.62
N MET A 100 20.28 1.18 -5.25
CA MET A 100 19.44 0.38 -6.14
C MET A 100 18.14 1.09 -6.46
N LEU A 101 17.50 1.69 -5.46
CA LEU A 101 16.24 2.43 -5.65
C LEU A 101 16.48 3.69 -6.49
N ILE A 102 17.54 4.46 -6.22
CA ILE A 102 17.92 5.64 -7.03
C ILE A 102 18.11 5.26 -8.50
N ARG A 103 18.88 4.20 -8.77
CA ARG A 103 19.12 3.75 -10.15
C ARG A 103 17.87 3.26 -10.86
N ALA A 104 16.95 2.62 -10.14
CA ALA A 104 15.70 2.13 -10.68
C ALA A 104 14.63 3.22 -10.84
N TRP A 105 14.81 4.38 -10.19
CA TRP A 105 13.77 5.39 -10.10
C TRP A 105 13.24 5.89 -11.44
N PRO A 106 14.08 6.19 -12.45
CA PRO A 106 13.56 6.59 -13.77
C PRO A 106 12.70 5.53 -14.44
N GLU A 107 13.02 4.25 -14.29
CA GLU A 107 12.22 3.16 -14.82
C GLU A 107 10.92 2.99 -14.04
N ILE A 108 10.95 3.14 -12.72
CA ILE A 108 9.75 3.15 -11.87
C ILE A 108 8.81 4.27 -12.30
N GLN A 109 9.33 5.47 -12.58
CA GLN A 109 8.53 6.59 -13.10
C GLN A 109 7.89 6.29 -14.44
N ASN A 110 8.62 5.65 -15.36
CA ASN A 110 8.08 5.21 -16.66
C ASN A 110 6.94 4.22 -16.48
N ILE A 111 7.10 3.23 -15.60
CA ILE A 111 6.04 2.25 -15.29
C ILE A 111 4.82 2.93 -14.67
N ILE A 112 5.03 3.88 -13.75
CA ILE A 112 3.93 4.64 -13.14
C ILE A 112 3.15 5.42 -14.21
N ALA A 113 3.85 6.00 -15.18
CA ALA A 113 3.20 6.75 -16.26
C ALA A 113 2.27 5.89 -17.16
N GLU A 114 2.47 4.57 -17.18
CA GLU A 114 1.60 3.62 -17.89
C GLU A 114 0.35 3.23 -17.08
N ILE A 115 0.33 3.49 -15.77
CA ILE A 115 -0.81 3.19 -14.90
C ILE A 115 -1.89 4.26 -15.14
N PRO A 116 -3.17 3.88 -15.38
CA PRO A 116 -4.25 4.84 -15.42
C PRO A 116 -4.28 5.68 -14.14
N ASP A 117 -4.40 7.00 -14.29
CA ASP A 117 -4.49 7.88 -13.13
C ASP A 117 -5.79 7.69 -12.34
N ALA A 118 -5.80 8.16 -11.09
CA ALA A 118 -6.91 7.95 -10.17
C ALA A 118 -8.22 8.60 -10.67
N ASP A 119 -8.14 9.73 -11.37
CA ASP A 119 -9.32 10.44 -11.86
C ASP A 119 -9.95 9.71 -13.04
N SER A 120 -9.13 9.15 -13.94
CA SER A 120 -9.57 8.28 -15.03
C SER A 120 -10.24 7.00 -14.50
N LEU A 121 -9.65 6.37 -13.48
CA LEU A 121 -10.24 5.19 -12.82
C LEU A 121 -11.55 5.56 -12.12
N TYR A 122 -11.58 6.69 -11.44
CA TYR A 122 -12.79 7.18 -10.76
C TYR A 122 -13.94 7.39 -11.75
N ALA A 123 -13.68 8.05 -12.88
CA ALA A 123 -14.67 8.27 -13.92
C ALA A 123 -15.20 6.95 -14.52
N LEU A 124 -14.31 5.99 -14.79
CA LEU A 124 -14.68 4.66 -15.26
C LEU A 124 -15.58 3.93 -14.25
N TYR A 125 -15.23 3.98 -12.97
CA TYR A 125 -15.99 3.32 -11.91
C TYR A 125 -17.38 3.96 -11.73
N GLU A 126 -17.47 5.28 -11.91
CA GLU A 126 -18.75 5.99 -11.91
C GLU A 126 -19.64 5.55 -13.06
N GLU A 127 -19.09 5.45 -14.27
CA GLU A 127 -19.82 5.01 -15.47
C GLU A 127 -20.43 3.61 -15.31
N ILE A 128 -19.68 2.67 -14.70
CA ILE A 128 -20.15 1.29 -14.49
C ILE A 128 -20.91 1.09 -13.15
N GLY A 129 -21.09 2.15 -12.36
CA GLY A 129 -21.76 2.08 -11.06
C GLY A 129 -21.01 1.30 -9.98
N ALA A 130 -19.66 1.19 -10.10
CA ALA A 130 -18.82 0.50 -9.11
C ALA A 130 -18.51 1.39 -7.89
N LYS A 131 -18.18 0.76 -6.77
CA LYS A 131 -17.67 1.43 -5.57
C LYS A 131 -16.31 2.08 -5.88
N LYS A 132 -16.14 3.37 -5.50
CA LYS A 132 -14.99 4.16 -5.90
C LYS A 132 -14.37 4.99 -4.77
N THR A 133 -15.06 5.11 -3.62
CA THR A 133 -14.59 5.86 -2.45
C THR A 133 -14.49 4.96 -1.22
N LEU A 134 -13.72 5.39 -0.22
CA LEU A 134 -13.68 4.71 1.08
C LEU A 134 -15.07 4.68 1.72
N THR A 135 -15.82 5.78 1.64
CA THR A 135 -17.19 5.87 2.17
C THR A 135 -18.11 4.85 1.50
N ASP A 136 -18.00 4.62 0.19
CA ASP A 136 -18.80 3.62 -0.53
C ASP A 136 -18.63 2.19 0.02
N ILE A 137 -17.45 1.91 0.57
CA ILE A 137 -17.12 0.62 1.20
C ILE A 137 -17.16 0.67 2.73
N GLN A 138 -17.82 1.67 3.31
CA GLN A 138 -18.03 1.83 4.76
C GLN A 138 -16.70 1.99 5.54
N VAL A 139 -15.71 2.60 4.93
CA VAL A 139 -14.44 2.96 5.55
C VAL A 139 -14.37 4.47 5.69
N PRO A 140 -14.06 5.01 6.88
CA PRO A 140 -13.94 6.45 7.08
C PRO A 140 -12.71 7.00 6.34
N GLU A 141 -12.83 8.22 5.83
CA GLU A 141 -11.73 8.86 5.07
C GLU A 141 -10.46 9.07 5.93
N GLU A 142 -10.62 9.22 7.22
CA GLU A 142 -9.53 9.36 8.20
C GLU A 142 -8.62 8.13 8.23
N ALA A 143 -9.11 6.96 7.83
CA ALA A 143 -8.34 5.73 7.75
C ALA A 143 -7.35 5.71 6.56
N LEU A 144 -7.45 6.65 5.61
CA LEU A 144 -6.62 6.67 4.40
C LEU A 144 -5.12 6.61 4.70
N SER A 145 -4.66 7.43 5.65
CA SER A 145 -3.24 7.45 6.04
C SER A 145 -2.78 6.09 6.56
N ASP A 146 -3.54 5.49 7.45
CA ASP A 146 -3.25 4.19 8.03
C ASP A 146 -3.29 3.08 6.97
N LEU A 147 -4.28 3.10 6.08
CA LEU A 147 -4.36 2.16 4.97
C LEU A 147 -3.12 2.21 4.09
N LEU A 148 -2.64 3.39 3.73
CA LEU A 148 -1.44 3.54 2.90
C LEU A 148 -0.16 3.20 3.65
N ASN A 149 -0.08 3.51 4.96
CA ASN A 149 1.13 3.31 5.75
C ASN A 149 1.29 1.86 6.22
N PHE A 150 0.21 1.17 6.57
CA PHE A 150 0.28 -0.17 7.15
C PHE A 150 -0.06 -1.30 6.19
N SER A 151 -0.77 -1.06 5.07
CA SER A 151 -1.09 -2.12 4.12
C SER A 151 0.15 -2.85 3.57
N PRO A 152 1.33 -2.20 3.37
CA PRO A 152 2.51 -2.93 2.92
C PRO A 152 3.00 -4.00 3.91
N SER A 153 2.70 -3.87 5.22
CA SER A 153 3.07 -4.88 6.22
C SER A 153 2.13 -6.09 6.24
N ALA A 154 0.91 -5.96 5.70
CA ALA A 154 -0.08 -7.04 5.70
C ALA A 154 0.37 -8.27 4.89
N ARG A 155 1.28 -8.11 3.95
CA ARG A 155 1.89 -9.17 3.14
C ARG A 155 3.34 -8.87 2.84
N ASN A 156 4.19 -9.88 2.95
CA ASN A 156 5.62 -9.77 2.62
C ASN A 156 5.82 -9.82 1.10
N ARG A 157 5.60 -8.69 0.44
CA ARG A 157 5.70 -8.51 -1.01
C ARG A 157 6.44 -7.25 -1.37
N LEU A 158 7.30 -7.34 -2.37
CA LEU A 158 7.95 -6.17 -2.96
C LEU A 158 6.92 -5.38 -3.78
N THR A 159 6.52 -4.24 -3.25
CA THR A 159 5.66 -3.26 -3.92
C THR A 159 6.27 -1.87 -3.78
N LEU A 160 5.89 -0.94 -4.65
CA LEU A 160 6.36 0.43 -4.53
C LEU A 160 5.93 1.07 -3.19
N MET A 161 4.73 0.72 -2.69
CA MET A 161 4.28 1.21 -1.38
C MET A 161 5.16 0.68 -0.24
N ARG A 162 5.74 -0.51 -0.36
CA ARG A 162 6.71 -1.01 0.63
C ARG A 162 8.07 -0.33 0.46
N ALA A 163 8.54 -0.14 -0.76
CA ALA A 163 9.76 0.60 -1.06
C ALA A 163 9.67 2.08 -0.61
N ARG A 164 8.46 2.67 -0.56
CA ARG A 164 8.24 4.01 -0.04
C ARG A 164 8.77 4.20 1.39
N TRP A 165 8.82 3.16 2.21
CA TRP A 165 9.44 3.24 3.55
C TRP A 165 10.93 3.55 3.52
N MET A 166 11.57 3.57 2.34
CA MET A 166 12.93 4.10 2.16
C MET A 166 12.95 5.60 1.83
N LEU A 167 11.81 6.25 1.68
CA LEU A 167 11.72 7.66 1.34
C LEU A 167 11.24 8.46 2.56
N ARG A 168 11.99 9.49 2.94
CA ARG A 168 11.52 10.44 3.95
C ARG A 168 10.47 11.33 3.31
N GLU A 169 9.27 11.34 3.87
CA GLU A 169 8.30 12.37 3.54
C GLU A 169 8.81 13.69 4.13
N GLU A 170 8.90 14.74 3.32
CA GLU A 170 9.08 16.08 3.86
C GLU A 170 7.84 16.37 4.73
N GLU A 171 8.06 16.68 6.00
CA GLU A 171 7.00 17.17 6.87
C GLU A 171 6.47 18.48 6.27
N SER A 172 5.25 18.44 5.75
CA SER A 172 4.53 19.57 5.15
C SER A 172 3.79 20.35 6.23
#